data_870f21573728c94dd50b26c960e14718
#
_entry.id   870f21573728c94dd50b26c960e14718
#
_cell.length_a   1.000
_cell.length_b   1.000
_cell.length_c   1.000
_cell.angle_alpha   90.00
_cell.angle_beta   90.00
_cell.angle_gamma   90.00
#
_symmetry.space_group_name_H-M   'P 1'
#
loop_
_entity.id
_entity.type
_entity.pdbx_description
1 polymer ?
#
loop_
_entity_poly.entity_id
_entity_poly.type
_entity_poly.pdbx_seq_one_letter_code
_entity_poly.pdbx_strand_id
1 'polypeptide(L)'
;LAGARVYVTVNVVVKWDEMQRVLRLIRRAWILGADAFIIQDWGLMAQVRKTWPEIECHVSTQANIHDTRGVAACKKLGVGRVTLSRELTKEEISTISKLVVELECFGHGALCFCYSGICHMSSMRGDRSANRGACAQPCRLPYELLNSKHEVVSMGGIDRLLCPKDYCTIDDVPDMIEAGVGSLKIEGRMKAPEYVYSVVSSYRQAIDAAEKGVDNQADVAR
;
A
#
# COMPACT_ATOMS: atom_id res chain seq x y z
N LEU A 1 8.17 20.12 -13.94
CA LEU A 1 7.64 19.20 -12.93
C LEU A 1 6.99 20.03 -11.84
N ALA A 2 5.75 19.70 -11.46
CA ALA A 2 4.91 20.51 -10.54
C ALA A 2 5.34 20.45 -9.06
N GLY A 3 6.62 20.21 -8.76
CA GLY A 3 7.12 20.10 -7.39
C GLY A 3 6.77 18.80 -6.65
N ALA A 4 6.13 17.83 -7.33
CA ALA A 4 5.81 16.55 -6.75
C ALA A 4 7.05 15.66 -6.62
N ARG A 5 7.17 14.94 -5.51
CA ARG A 5 8.21 13.92 -5.32
C ARG A 5 7.89 12.65 -6.11
N VAL A 6 8.92 11.97 -6.58
CA VAL A 6 8.81 10.73 -7.36
C VAL A 6 9.36 9.57 -6.55
N TYR A 7 8.50 8.62 -6.19
CA TYR A 7 8.87 7.41 -5.49
C TYR A 7 8.79 6.20 -6.41
N VAL A 8 9.90 5.50 -6.58
CA VAL A 8 9.98 4.34 -7.48
C VAL A 8 9.69 3.06 -6.70
N THR A 9 8.70 2.30 -7.17
CA THR A 9 8.34 1.03 -6.54
C THR A 9 9.26 -0.11 -6.98
N VAL A 10 9.94 -0.73 -6.01
CA VAL A 10 10.71 -1.98 -6.14
C VAL A 10 10.14 -2.97 -5.11
N ASN A 11 8.82 -3.09 -5.10
CA ASN A 11 8.03 -3.73 -4.06
C ASN A 11 7.68 -5.19 -4.39
N VAL A 12 8.67 -5.95 -4.82
CA VAL A 12 8.57 -7.39 -5.09
C VAL A 12 9.70 -8.13 -4.38
N VAL A 13 9.51 -9.43 -4.12
CA VAL A 13 10.60 -10.30 -3.66
C VAL A 13 11.67 -10.39 -4.76
N VAL A 14 12.92 -10.24 -4.39
CA VAL A 14 14.06 -10.25 -5.32
C VAL A 14 14.85 -11.57 -5.16
N LYS A 15 15.04 -12.29 -6.26
CA LYS A 15 15.87 -13.49 -6.25
C LYS A 15 17.35 -13.11 -6.22
N TRP A 16 18.18 -14.02 -5.71
CA TRP A 16 19.60 -13.74 -5.53
C TRP A 16 20.34 -13.37 -6.84
N ASP A 17 19.98 -14.01 -7.95
CA ASP A 17 20.51 -13.76 -9.28
C ASP A 17 20.03 -12.44 -9.92
N GLU A 18 18.92 -11.88 -9.41
CA GLU A 18 18.36 -10.60 -9.83
C GLU A 18 18.95 -9.41 -9.05
N MET A 19 19.53 -9.64 -7.88
CA MET A 19 19.95 -8.60 -6.93
C MET A 19 20.84 -7.53 -7.59
N GLN A 20 21.84 -7.93 -8.35
CA GLN A 20 22.76 -6.99 -9.03
C GLN A 20 22.06 -6.13 -10.08
N ARG A 21 21.07 -6.71 -10.78
CA ARG A 21 20.27 -5.98 -11.78
C ARG A 21 19.39 -4.95 -11.09
N VAL A 22 18.75 -5.30 -9.98
CA VAL A 22 17.86 -4.42 -9.22
C VAL A 22 18.65 -3.28 -8.57
N LEU A 23 19.82 -3.54 -8.00
CA LEU A 23 20.71 -2.51 -7.47
C LEU A 23 21.13 -1.50 -8.54
N ARG A 24 21.48 -1.96 -9.75
CA ARG A 24 21.78 -1.05 -10.90
C ARG A 24 20.56 -0.20 -11.28
N LEU A 25 19.36 -0.78 -11.26
CA LEU A 25 18.11 -0.05 -11.56
C LEU A 25 17.85 1.04 -10.53
N ILE A 26 17.97 0.75 -9.24
CA ILE A 26 17.81 1.71 -8.15
C ILE A 26 18.81 2.87 -8.31
N ARG A 27 20.09 2.55 -8.47
CA ARG A 27 21.13 3.56 -8.69
C ARG A 27 20.85 4.46 -9.89
N ARG A 28 20.43 3.86 -11.01
CA ARG A 28 20.11 4.61 -12.23
C ARG A 28 18.90 5.52 -12.02
N ALA A 29 17.83 5.03 -11.40
CA ALA A 29 16.64 5.82 -11.11
C ALA A 29 16.94 6.97 -10.14
N TRP A 30 17.78 6.73 -9.12
CA TRP A 30 18.24 7.77 -8.20
C TRP A 30 19.03 8.87 -8.90
N ILE A 31 19.99 8.51 -9.77
CA ILE A 31 20.75 9.48 -10.57
C ILE A 31 19.83 10.30 -11.48
N LEU A 32 18.72 9.73 -11.95
CA LEU A 32 17.71 10.40 -12.77
C LEU A 32 16.72 11.25 -11.96
N GLY A 33 16.88 11.34 -10.64
CA GLY A 33 16.10 12.23 -9.77
C GLY A 33 14.92 11.58 -9.08
N ALA A 34 14.91 10.25 -8.90
CA ALA A 34 13.95 9.62 -7.98
C ALA A 34 14.26 10.03 -6.54
N ASP A 35 13.23 10.48 -5.79
CA ASP A 35 13.36 10.97 -4.43
C ASP A 35 13.44 9.84 -3.40
N ALA A 36 12.73 8.73 -3.62
CA ALA A 36 12.75 7.56 -2.72
C ALA A 36 12.40 6.26 -3.44
N PHE A 37 12.65 5.13 -2.77
CA PHE A 37 12.34 3.80 -3.28
C PHE A 37 11.45 3.04 -2.30
N ILE A 38 10.31 2.53 -2.79
CA ILE A 38 9.38 1.71 -2.01
C ILE A 38 9.77 0.24 -2.19
N ILE A 39 10.31 -0.37 -1.13
CA ILE A 39 10.94 -1.70 -1.19
C ILE A 39 10.16 -2.68 -0.30
N GLN A 40 9.97 -3.92 -0.79
CA GLN A 40 9.42 -5.03 -0.03
C GLN A 40 10.51 -5.94 0.53
N ASP A 41 11.51 -6.25 -0.29
CA ASP A 41 12.54 -7.26 0.01
C ASP A 41 13.55 -6.74 1.04
N TRP A 42 13.63 -7.44 2.17
CA TRP A 42 14.48 -7.04 3.30
C TRP A 42 15.98 -7.11 2.97
N GLY A 43 16.39 -8.11 2.17
CA GLY A 43 17.78 -8.26 1.74
C GLY A 43 18.19 -7.12 0.82
N LEU A 44 17.33 -6.78 -0.13
CA LEU A 44 17.53 -5.63 -1.01
C LEU A 44 17.60 -4.33 -0.21
N MET A 45 16.66 -4.12 0.73
CA MET A 45 16.63 -2.91 1.56
C MET A 45 17.90 -2.76 2.39
N ALA A 46 18.33 -3.82 3.08
CA ALA A 46 19.58 -3.82 3.84
C ALA A 46 20.78 -3.53 2.94
N GLN A 47 20.83 -4.11 1.74
CA GLN A 47 21.92 -3.88 0.79
C GLN A 47 21.94 -2.44 0.26
N VAL A 48 20.79 -1.85 -0.07
CA VAL A 48 20.67 -0.44 -0.49
C VAL A 48 21.14 0.48 0.63
N ARG A 49 20.64 0.30 1.85
CA ARG A 49 21.00 1.14 3.00
C ARG A 49 22.49 1.02 3.36
N LYS A 50 23.10 -0.15 3.18
CA LYS A 50 24.53 -0.36 3.40
C LYS A 50 25.39 0.31 2.32
N THR A 51 24.93 0.25 1.05
CA THR A 51 25.75 0.69 -0.10
C THR A 51 25.59 2.19 -0.36
N TRP A 52 24.38 2.71 -0.20
CA TRP A 52 24.00 4.11 -0.46
C TRP A 52 23.11 4.62 0.67
N PRO A 53 23.67 4.98 1.83
CA PRO A 53 22.92 5.45 2.99
C PRO A 53 22.13 6.74 2.72
N GLU A 54 22.48 7.48 1.68
CA GLU A 54 21.80 8.69 1.22
C GLU A 54 20.50 8.42 0.45
N ILE A 55 20.32 7.20 -0.08
CA ILE A 55 19.07 6.84 -0.78
C ILE A 55 17.95 6.64 0.22
N GLU A 56 16.89 7.42 0.10
CA GLU A 56 15.71 7.27 0.91
C GLU A 56 14.94 6.00 0.55
N CYS A 57 14.68 5.17 1.55
CA CYS A 57 13.92 3.92 1.41
C CYS A 57 12.63 3.99 2.21
N HIS A 58 11.52 3.61 1.58
CA HIS A 58 10.23 3.41 2.20
C HIS A 58 9.89 1.92 2.21
N VAL A 59 9.34 1.44 3.31
CA VAL A 59 8.89 0.04 3.41
C VAL A 59 7.54 -0.09 2.72
N SER A 60 7.44 -1.03 1.78
CA SER A 60 6.19 -1.35 1.11
C SER A 60 5.20 -2.03 2.05
N THR A 61 3.89 -1.82 1.85
CA THR A 61 2.84 -2.64 2.49
C THR A 61 2.99 -4.13 2.21
N GLN A 62 3.64 -4.49 1.10
CA GLN A 62 3.95 -5.88 0.75
C GLN A 62 4.97 -6.53 1.71
N ALA A 63 5.69 -5.76 2.54
CA ALA A 63 6.54 -6.27 3.60
C ALA A 63 5.76 -6.72 4.85
N ASN A 64 4.44 -6.54 4.84
CA ASN A 64 3.50 -7.01 5.88
C ASN A 64 3.84 -6.49 7.29
N ILE A 65 4.09 -5.18 7.42
CA ILE A 65 4.35 -4.55 8.72
C ILE A 65 3.02 -4.23 9.39
N HIS A 66 2.76 -4.86 10.55
CA HIS A 66 1.49 -4.78 11.24
C HIS A 66 1.61 -4.65 12.77
N ASP A 67 2.83 -4.44 13.29
CA ASP A 67 3.05 -4.25 14.73
C ASP A 67 4.21 -3.30 15.03
N THR A 68 4.34 -2.94 16.31
CA THR A 68 5.40 -2.07 16.80
C THR A 68 6.80 -2.66 16.64
N ARG A 69 6.95 -4.00 16.68
CA ARG A 69 8.25 -4.68 16.52
C ARG A 69 8.72 -4.59 15.08
N GLY A 70 7.81 -4.79 14.12
CA GLY A 70 8.07 -4.62 12.70
C GLY A 70 8.53 -3.20 12.37
N VAL A 71 7.81 -2.18 12.86
CA VAL A 71 8.21 -0.77 12.66
C VAL A 71 9.53 -0.44 13.36
N ALA A 72 9.78 -0.97 14.57
CA ALA A 72 11.05 -0.80 15.24
C ALA A 72 12.24 -1.41 14.46
N ALA A 73 12.03 -2.55 13.82
CA ALA A 73 13.03 -3.15 12.93
C ALA A 73 13.28 -2.28 11.69
N CYS A 74 12.23 -1.71 11.09
CA CYS A 74 12.34 -0.76 9.99
C CYS A 74 13.14 0.49 10.39
N LYS A 75 12.86 1.05 11.57
CA LYS A 75 13.58 2.20 12.13
C LYS A 75 15.08 1.90 12.28
N LYS A 76 15.44 0.71 12.78
CA LYS A 76 16.85 0.30 12.90
C LYS A 76 17.56 0.20 11.56
N LEU A 77 16.86 -0.10 10.48
CA LEU A 77 17.40 -0.08 9.11
C LEU A 77 17.53 1.34 8.55
N GLY A 78 17.06 2.36 9.24
CA GLY A 78 17.12 3.75 8.80
C GLY A 78 16.22 4.08 7.63
N VAL A 79 15.02 3.47 7.57
CA VAL A 79 14.01 3.82 6.55
C VAL A 79 13.27 5.10 6.91
N GLY A 80 12.89 5.90 5.91
CA GLY A 80 12.19 7.18 6.12
C GLY A 80 10.69 6.99 6.38
N ARG A 81 10.05 5.99 5.76
CA ARG A 81 8.60 5.77 5.84
C ARG A 81 8.26 4.27 5.86
N VAL A 82 7.18 3.94 6.56
CA VAL A 82 6.61 2.58 6.57
C VAL A 82 5.16 2.64 6.10
N THR A 83 4.87 1.99 4.95
CA THR A 83 3.48 1.73 4.54
C THR A 83 2.96 0.53 5.32
N LEU A 84 2.06 0.77 6.24
CA LEU A 84 1.49 -0.27 7.10
C LEU A 84 0.65 -1.28 6.31
N SER A 85 0.46 -2.44 6.90
CA SER A 85 -0.52 -3.43 6.44
C SER A 85 -1.93 -2.84 6.50
N ARG A 86 -2.82 -3.32 5.63
CA ARG A 86 -4.19 -2.79 5.48
C ARG A 86 -5.16 -3.34 6.51
N GLU A 87 -4.72 -4.28 7.31
CA GLU A 87 -5.52 -5.06 8.27
C GLU A 87 -5.56 -4.41 9.66
N LEU A 88 -4.89 -3.27 9.85
CA LEU A 88 -4.77 -2.60 11.14
C LEU A 88 -5.97 -1.74 11.49
N THR A 89 -6.34 -1.73 12.78
CA THR A 89 -7.30 -0.79 13.35
C THR A 89 -6.66 0.57 13.66
N LYS A 90 -7.49 1.59 13.92
CA LYS A 90 -7.01 2.93 14.33
C LYS A 90 -6.19 2.88 15.62
N GLU A 91 -6.61 2.10 16.59
CA GLU A 91 -5.94 1.92 17.89
C GLU A 91 -4.56 1.30 17.74
N GLU A 92 -4.43 0.30 16.86
CA GLU A 92 -3.15 -0.32 16.53
C GLU A 92 -2.22 0.69 15.83
N ILE A 93 -2.73 1.45 14.86
CA ILE A 93 -1.98 2.51 14.17
C ILE A 93 -1.51 3.58 15.16
N SER A 94 -2.39 4.06 16.04
CA SER A 94 -2.05 5.04 17.08
C SER A 94 -0.99 4.52 18.06
N THR A 95 -1.00 3.21 18.34
CA THR A 95 0.04 2.59 19.17
C THR A 95 1.39 2.55 18.44
N ILE A 96 1.37 2.23 17.16
CA ILE A 96 2.55 2.13 16.30
C ILE A 96 3.18 3.52 16.06
N SER A 97 2.38 4.57 15.90
CA SER A 97 2.85 5.93 15.58
C SER A 97 3.78 6.53 16.65
N LYS A 98 3.69 6.04 17.89
CA LYS A 98 4.58 6.45 19.01
C LYS A 98 6.07 6.12 18.77
N LEU A 99 6.38 5.30 17.76
CA LEU A 99 7.76 4.94 17.41
C LEU A 99 8.50 6.02 16.60
N VAL A 100 7.86 7.12 16.25
CA VAL A 100 8.47 8.26 15.55
C VAL A 100 9.15 7.82 14.22
N VAL A 101 8.38 7.13 13.38
CA VAL A 101 8.69 6.84 11.96
C VAL A 101 7.50 7.33 11.17
N GLU A 102 7.69 7.92 10.00
CA GLU A 102 6.56 8.33 9.18
C GLU A 102 5.74 7.11 8.74
N LEU A 103 4.47 7.12 9.08
CA LEU A 103 3.53 6.05 8.72
C LEU A 103 2.71 6.43 7.51
N GLU A 104 2.58 5.51 6.57
CA GLU A 104 1.69 5.62 5.42
C GLU A 104 0.61 4.54 5.51
N CYS A 105 -0.66 4.95 5.33
CA CYS A 105 -1.81 4.06 5.27
C CYS A 105 -2.57 4.21 3.95
N PHE A 106 -3.23 3.15 3.48
CA PHE A 106 -4.14 3.27 2.35
C PHE A 106 -5.36 4.10 2.74
N GLY A 107 -5.70 5.08 1.89
CA GLY A 107 -6.87 5.94 2.04
C GLY A 107 -7.94 5.65 1.01
N HIS A 108 -7.57 5.29 -0.24
CA HIS A 108 -8.55 5.14 -1.31
C HIS A 108 -8.15 4.13 -2.39
N GLY A 109 -9.16 3.51 -2.98
CA GLY A 109 -9.06 2.70 -4.18
C GLY A 109 -9.21 1.21 -3.95
N ALA A 110 -8.75 0.41 -4.92
CA ALA A 110 -8.98 -1.03 -4.93
C ALA A 110 -8.30 -1.75 -3.77
N LEU A 111 -9.08 -2.45 -2.95
CA LEU A 111 -8.57 -3.33 -1.89
C LEU A 111 -8.13 -4.69 -2.46
N CYS A 112 -7.14 -5.28 -1.80
CA CYS A 112 -6.75 -6.66 -2.00
C CYS A 112 -7.55 -7.58 -1.06
N PHE A 113 -8.01 -8.71 -1.56
CA PHE A 113 -8.71 -9.73 -0.76
C PHE A 113 -7.80 -10.39 0.28
N CYS A 114 -6.51 -10.53 -0.05
CA CYS A 114 -5.56 -11.25 0.77
C CYS A 114 -4.82 -10.32 1.74
N TYR A 115 -4.28 -10.91 2.81
CA TYR A 115 -3.33 -10.23 3.68
C TYR A 115 -2.17 -9.61 2.89
N SER A 116 -1.68 -8.50 3.39
CA SER A 116 -0.63 -7.72 2.73
C SER A 116 0.63 -8.55 2.49
N GLY A 117 1.06 -8.68 1.24
CA GLY A 117 2.32 -9.32 0.85
C GLY A 117 2.38 -10.84 0.89
N ILE A 118 1.30 -11.57 1.22
CA ILE A 118 1.32 -13.04 1.38
C ILE A 118 0.28 -13.77 0.53
N CYS A 119 -0.10 -13.19 -0.62
CA CYS A 119 -1.07 -13.82 -1.51
C CYS A 119 -0.43 -14.90 -2.39
N HIS A 120 -0.95 -16.13 -2.30
CA HIS A 120 -0.56 -17.27 -3.16
C HIS A 120 -1.61 -17.62 -4.22
N MET A 121 -2.81 -17.02 -4.17
CA MET A 121 -3.93 -17.38 -5.02
C MET A 121 -3.60 -17.32 -6.51
N SER A 122 -2.90 -16.26 -6.93
CA SER A 122 -2.53 -16.07 -8.34
C SER A 122 -1.52 -17.11 -8.83
N SER A 123 -0.58 -17.54 -7.97
CA SER A 123 0.40 -18.59 -8.29
C SER A 123 -0.26 -19.97 -8.39
N MET A 124 -1.21 -20.26 -7.50
CA MET A 124 -1.92 -21.55 -7.50
C MET A 124 -2.85 -21.71 -8.70
N ARG A 125 -3.32 -20.60 -9.30
CA ARG A 125 -4.29 -20.62 -10.41
C ARG A 125 -3.66 -20.46 -11.80
N GLY A 126 -2.39 -20.04 -11.91
CA GLY A 126 -1.84 -19.76 -13.23
C GLY A 126 -0.37 -19.35 -13.25
N ASP A 127 0.44 -19.86 -12.36
CA ASP A 127 1.92 -19.64 -12.31
C ASP A 127 2.38 -18.18 -12.23
N ARG A 128 1.46 -17.26 -11.95
CA ARG A 128 1.73 -15.82 -11.80
C ARG A 128 1.82 -15.43 -10.33
N SER A 129 3.01 -15.14 -9.83
CA SER A 129 3.18 -14.75 -8.43
C SER A 129 2.78 -13.31 -8.18
N ALA A 130 1.76 -13.10 -7.33
CA ALA A 130 1.35 -11.77 -6.87
C ALA A 130 2.47 -11.08 -6.09
N ASN A 131 3.23 -11.84 -5.27
CA ASN A 131 4.35 -11.34 -4.48
C ASN A 131 5.57 -10.95 -5.36
N ARG A 132 5.51 -11.29 -6.65
CA ARG A 132 6.48 -10.90 -7.68
C ARG A 132 5.93 -9.90 -8.69
N GLY A 133 4.87 -9.18 -8.32
CA GLY A 133 4.26 -8.14 -9.16
C GLY A 133 3.39 -8.65 -10.31
N ALA A 134 3.15 -9.97 -10.41
CA ALA A 134 2.42 -10.60 -11.52
C ALA A 134 1.01 -11.08 -11.12
N CYS A 135 0.31 -10.35 -10.24
CA CYS A 135 -1.04 -10.67 -9.82
C CYS A 135 -2.00 -10.74 -11.03
N ALA A 136 -2.67 -11.89 -11.20
CA ALA A 136 -3.71 -12.09 -12.23
C ALA A 136 -5.10 -11.69 -11.75
N GLN A 137 -5.25 -11.21 -10.51
CA GLN A 137 -6.51 -10.82 -9.88
C GLN A 137 -7.58 -11.94 -9.87
N PRO A 138 -7.26 -13.20 -9.56
CA PRO A 138 -8.25 -14.27 -9.55
C PRO A 138 -9.41 -14.00 -8.58
N CYS A 139 -9.17 -13.28 -7.49
CA CYS A 139 -10.23 -12.87 -6.55
C CYS A 139 -11.31 -11.96 -7.17
N ARG A 140 -11.09 -11.42 -8.37
CA ARG A 140 -12.07 -10.59 -9.09
C ARG A 140 -12.93 -11.39 -10.10
N LEU A 141 -12.66 -12.69 -10.24
CA LEU A 141 -13.44 -13.57 -11.11
C LEU A 141 -14.74 -14.01 -10.43
N PRO A 142 -15.75 -14.42 -11.21
CA PRO A 142 -16.94 -15.06 -10.66
C PRO A 142 -16.60 -16.43 -10.04
N TYR A 143 -17.28 -16.77 -8.96
CA TYR A 143 -17.17 -18.03 -8.24
C TYR A 143 -18.54 -18.50 -7.80
N GLU A 144 -18.74 -19.83 -7.79
CA GLU A 144 -19.88 -20.48 -7.17
C GLU A 144 -19.52 -20.95 -5.77
N LEU A 145 -20.41 -20.73 -4.81
CA LEU A 145 -20.30 -21.31 -3.47
C LEU A 145 -20.95 -22.69 -3.47
N LEU A 146 -20.21 -23.70 -3.04
CA LEU A 146 -20.73 -25.06 -2.92
C LEU A 146 -20.86 -25.41 -1.45
N ASN A 147 -21.94 -26.14 -1.11
CA ASN A 147 -22.10 -26.75 0.21
C ASN A 147 -21.27 -28.04 0.33
N SER A 148 -21.35 -28.71 1.49
CA SER A 148 -20.64 -29.98 1.74
C SER A 148 -21.09 -31.14 0.85
N LYS A 149 -22.22 -31.01 0.15
CA LYS A 149 -22.74 -31.99 -0.81
C LYS A 149 -22.39 -31.64 -2.25
N HIS A 150 -21.54 -30.64 -2.48
CA HIS A 150 -21.18 -30.08 -3.79
C HIS A 150 -22.37 -29.46 -4.58
N GLU A 151 -23.43 -29.06 -3.88
CA GLU A 151 -24.55 -28.35 -4.49
C GLU A 151 -24.31 -26.85 -4.46
N VAL A 152 -24.70 -26.13 -5.51
CA VAL A 152 -24.55 -24.67 -5.60
C VAL A 152 -25.48 -24.00 -4.60
N VAL A 153 -24.90 -23.16 -3.74
CA VAL A 153 -25.64 -22.30 -2.80
C VAL A 153 -25.93 -20.98 -3.50
N SER A 154 -27.23 -20.67 -3.66
CA SER A 154 -27.64 -19.40 -4.25
C SER A 154 -27.23 -18.20 -3.39
N MET A 155 -26.51 -17.25 -3.98
CA MET A 155 -26.08 -15.99 -3.35
C MET A 155 -26.85 -14.76 -3.85
N GLY A 156 -28.10 -14.96 -4.32
CA GLY A 156 -28.95 -13.86 -4.74
C GLY A 156 -28.43 -13.08 -5.95
N GLY A 157 -27.70 -13.74 -6.87
CA GLY A 157 -27.11 -13.11 -8.07
C GLY A 157 -25.72 -12.53 -7.84
N ILE A 158 -25.14 -12.66 -6.65
CA ILE A 158 -23.74 -12.29 -6.38
C ILE A 158 -22.83 -13.42 -6.85
N ASP A 159 -21.98 -13.15 -7.84
CA ASP A 159 -21.05 -14.12 -8.41
C ASP A 159 -19.56 -13.85 -8.05
N ARG A 160 -19.24 -12.62 -7.65
CA ARG A 160 -17.84 -12.20 -7.31
C ARG A 160 -17.60 -12.22 -5.80
N LEU A 161 -17.73 -13.38 -5.20
CA LEU A 161 -17.73 -13.59 -3.75
C LEU A 161 -16.46 -13.13 -3.03
N LEU A 162 -15.33 -13.15 -3.74
CA LEU A 162 -14.01 -12.78 -3.18
C LEU A 162 -13.58 -11.34 -3.56
N CYS A 163 -14.43 -10.61 -4.30
CA CYS A 163 -14.12 -9.27 -4.75
C CYS A 163 -14.50 -8.24 -3.68
N PRO A 164 -13.55 -7.65 -2.93
CA PRO A 164 -13.90 -6.57 -2.01
C PRO A 164 -14.34 -5.34 -2.80
N LYS A 165 -15.15 -4.49 -2.15
CA LYS A 165 -15.45 -3.14 -2.63
C LYS A 165 -14.20 -2.28 -2.60
N ASP A 166 -14.17 -1.20 -3.37
CA ASP A 166 -13.12 -0.21 -3.27
C ASP A 166 -13.19 0.47 -1.88
N TYR A 167 -12.02 0.82 -1.36
CA TYR A 167 -11.85 1.46 -0.06
C TYR A 167 -11.99 2.97 -0.19
N CYS A 168 -12.63 3.60 0.76
CA CYS A 168 -12.73 5.06 0.85
C CYS A 168 -12.75 5.45 2.33
N THR A 169 -11.76 6.22 2.76
CA THR A 169 -11.60 6.70 4.13
C THR A 169 -11.63 8.22 4.20
N ILE A 170 -12.33 8.88 3.29
CA ILE A 170 -12.33 10.33 3.25
C ILE A 170 -12.94 10.93 4.52
N ASP A 171 -13.95 10.26 5.06
CA ASP A 171 -14.61 10.68 6.31
C ASP A 171 -13.76 10.35 7.56
N ASP A 172 -12.81 9.42 7.44
CA ASP A 172 -11.89 9.01 8.51
C ASP A 172 -10.59 9.84 8.54
N VAL A 173 -10.41 10.79 7.63
CA VAL A 173 -9.16 11.58 7.52
C VAL A 173 -8.79 12.26 8.83
N PRO A 174 -9.71 12.91 9.59
CA PRO A 174 -9.35 13.49 10.88
C PRO A 174 -8.82 12.44 11.87
N ASP A 175 -9.47 11.30 11.97
CA ASP A 175 -9.08 10.20 12.84
C ASP A 175 -7.73 9.59 12.45
N MET A 176 -7.43 9.51 11.16
CA MET A 176 -6.13 9.03 10.67
C MET A 176 -4.99 9.99 11.05
N ILE A 177 -5.24 11.30 10.96
CA ILE A 177 -4.29 12.34 11.38
C ILE A 177 -4.07 12.23 12.90
N GLU A 178 -5.12 12.11 13.69
CA GLU A 178 -5.05 11.93 15.15
C GLU A 178 -4.29 10.65 15.52
N ALA A 179 -4.50 9.57 14.80
CA ALA A 179 -3.77 8.32 14.98
C ALA A 179 -2.28 8.41 14.60
N GLY A 180 -1.82 9.54 14.03
CA GLY A 180 -0.42 9.78 13.69
C GLY A 180 -0.01 9.28 12.29
N VAL A 181 -0.97 9.13 11.37
CA VAL A 181 -0.70 8.84 9.94
C VAL A 181 -0.16 10.09 9.26
N GLY A 182 1.07 10.04 8.76
CA GLY A 182 1.73 11.14 8.07
C GLY A 182 1.52 11.15 6.54
N SER A 183 1.03 10.05 5.97
CA SER A 183 0.82 9.92 4.52
C SER A 183 -0.37 9.02 4.20
N LEU A 184 -1.21 9.46 3.27
CA LEU A 184 -2.31 8.67 2.72
C LEU A 184 -1.96 8.17 1.32
N LYS A 185 -2.12 6.86 1.10
CA LYS A 185 -1.86 6.22 -0.19
C LYS A 185 -3.14 6.01 -0.96
N ILE A 186 -3.19 6.53 -2.17
CA ILE A 186 -4.31 6.39 -3.10
C ILE A 186 -3.90 5.39 -4.20
N GLU A 187 -4.68 4.32 -4.37
CA GLU A 187 -4.49 3.37 -5.46
C GLU A 187 -5.19 3.88 -6.71
N GLY A 188 -4.43 4.06 -7.79
CA GLY A 188 -4.95 4.61 -9.03
C GLY A 188 -4.19 4.16 -10.29
N ARG A 189 -3.28 3.18 -10.19
CA ARG A 189 -2.38 2.77 -11.29
C ARG A 189 -3.10 2.45 -12.62
N MET A 190 -4.29 1.86 -12.57
CA MET A 190 -5.08 1.50 -13.74
C MET A 190 -6.28 2.42 -13.96
N LYS A 191 -6.32 3.55 -13.29
CA LYS A 191 -7.41 4.53 -13.38
C LYS A 191 -7.05 5.66 -14.34
N ALA A 192 -8.08 6.33 -14.89
CA ALA A 192 -7.91 7.51 -15.73
C ALA A 192 -7.32 8.71 -14.96
N PRO A 193 -6.61 9.63 -15.62
CA PRO A 193 -6.06 10.82 -14.96
C PRO A 193 -7.10 11.66 -14.21
N GLU A 194 -8.31 11.76 -14.74
CA GLU A 194 -9.43 12.49 -14.14
C GLU A 194 -9.85 11.90 -12.80
N TYR A 195 -9.85 10.56 -12.70
CA TYR A 195 -10.09 9.88 -11.43
C TYR A 195 -9.01 10.23 -10.40
N VAL A 196 -7.73 10.14 -10.80
CA VAL A 196 -6.62 10.45 -9.91
C VAL A 196 -6.69 11.89 -9.44
N TYR A 197 -6.94 12.83 -10.36
CA TYR A 197 -7.10 14.25 -10.02
C TYR A 197 -8.24 14.49 -9.04
N SER A 198 -9.42 13.95 -9.31
CA SER A 198 -10.61 14.11 -8.47
C SER A 198 -10.38 13.57 -7.07
N VAL A 199 -9.91 12.31 -6.96
CA VAL A 199 -9.68 11.66 -5.67
C VAL A 199 -8.59 12.38 -4.87
N VAL A 200 -7.45 12.69 -5.48
CA VAL A 200 -6.34 13.39 -4.79
C VAL A 200 -6.78 14.77 -4.33
N SER A 201 -7.53 15.51 -5.15
CA SER A 201 -8.04 16.84 -4.79
C SER A 201 -9.00 16.77 -3.61
N SER A 202 -9.91 15.77 -3.59
CA SER A 202 -10.86 15.59 -2.48
C SER A 202 -10.14 15.28 -1.16
N TYR A 203 -9.17 14.34 -1.20
CA TYR A 203 -8.37 14.02 -0.01
C TYR A 203 -7.50 15.20 0.46
N ARG A 204 -6.95 15.99 -0.47
CA ARG A 204 -6.21 17.21 -0.10
C ARG A 204 -7.11 18.21 0.61
N GLN A 205 -8.32 18.43 0.10
CA GLN A 205 -9.30 19.30 0.75
C GLN A 205 -9.69 18.78 2.15
N ALA A 206 -9.93 17.47 2.29
CA ALA A 206 -10.27 16.87 3.57
C ALA A 206 -9.14 17.03 4.61
N ILE A 207 -7.87 16.81 4.19
CA ILE A 207 -6.71 17.01 5.06
C ILE A 207 -6.57 18.49 5.46
N ASP A 208 -6.63 19.41 4.50
CA ASP A 208 -6.50 20.86 4.76
C ASP A 208 -7.57 21.38 5.70
N ALA A 209 -8.75 20.80 5.65
CA ALA A 209 -9.84 21.17 6.54
C ALA A 209 -9.68 20.54 7.94
N ALA A 210 -9.27 19.29 8.03
CA ALA A 210 -8.98 18.65 9.31
C ALA A 210 -7.87 19.41 10.06
N GLU A 211 -6.80 19.82 9.37
CA GLU A 211 -5.70 20.62 9.94
C GLU A 211 -6.16 22.01 10.41
N LYS A 212 -7.18 22.58 9.78
CA LYS A 212 -7.78 23.86 10.19
C LYS A 212 -8.84 23.73 11.29
N GLY A 213 -9.19 22.50 11.69
CA GLY A 213 -10.27 22.26 12.66
C GLY A 213 -11.67 22.55 12.12
N VAL A 214 -11.87 22.53 10.79
CA VAL A 214 -13.17 22.74 10.14
C VAL A 214 -13.82 21.38 9.89
N ASP A 215 -15.02 21.18 10.41
CA ASP A 215 -15.79 19.95 10.16
C ASP A 215 -16.31 19.94 8.70
N ASN A 216 -15.79 19.03 7.89
CA ASN A 216 -15.93 19.01 6.42
C ASN A 216 -17.04 18.09 5.90
N GLN A 217 -17.84 17.47 6.76
CA GLN A 217 -18.86 16.50 6.31
C GLN A 217 -19.91 17.11 5.34
N ALA A 218 -20.07 18.43 5.32
CA ALA A 218 -21.06 19.10 4.48
C ALA A 218 -20.62 19.39 3.02
N ASP A 219 -19.32 19.52 2.74
CA ASP A 219 -18.80 20.02 1.45
C ASP A 219 -18.25 18.94 0.51
N VAL A 220 -17.97 17.74 1.00
CA VAL A 220 -17.38 16.65 0.21
C VAL A 220 -18.46 15.78 -0.50
N ALA A 221 -19.72 15.94 -0.15
CA ALA A 221 -20.85 15.17 -0.69
C ALA A 221 -21.51 15.79 -1.96
N ARG A 222 -20.86 16.78 -2.60
CA ARG A 222 -21.38 17.42 -3.83
C ARG A 222 -20.53 17.14 -5.05
#